data_0294103e408d40324606a2e14341d2ea
#
_entry.id   0294103e408d40324606a2e14341d2ea
#
_cell.length_a   1.000
_cell.length_b   1.000
_cell.length_c   1.000
_cell.angle_alpha   90.00
_cell.angle_beta   90.00
_cell.angle_gamma   90.00
#
_symmetry.space_group_name_H-M   'P 1'
#
loop_
_entity.id
_entity.type
_entity.pdbx_description
1 polymer ?
#
loop_
_entity_poly.entity_id
_entity_poly.type
_entity_poly.pdbx_seq_one_letter_code
_entity_poly.pdbx_strand_id
1 'polypeptide(L)'
;MQIQSHHIPAFRRGYRLQWEAAQDCHVILYPEGMAKLNDSATAILSEVDGIKSVGEIIATLEARFPDAEELAADVLDFLVQACAQKWVIFRE
;
A
#
# COMPACT_ATOMS: atom_id res chain seq x y z
N MET A 1 -3.87 -11.44 11.44
CA MET A 1 -3.11 -11.84 10.25
C MET A 1 -1.64 -11.48 10.42
N GLN A 2 -0.76 -12.37 10.02
CA GLN A 2 0.68 -12.10 10.09
C GLN A 2 1.26 -12.02 8.68
N ILE A 3 1.79 -10.85 8.33
CA ILE A 3 2.35 -10.61 7.00
C ILE A 3 3.83 -10.98 7.02
N GLN A 4 4.23 -11.80 6.05
CA GLN A 4 5.61 -12.23 5.88
C GLN A 4 6.23 -11.46 4.71
N SER A 5 7.57 -11.34 4.72
CA SER A 5 8.26 -10.58 3.68
C SER A 5 8.09 -11.19 2.27
N HIS A 6 7.82 -12.49 2.18
CA HIS A 6 7.63 -13.14 0.89
C HIS A 6 6.21 -13.00 0.32
N HIS A 7 5.26 -12.52 1.13
CA HIS A 7 3.90 -12.31 0.64
C HIS A 7 3.87 -11.21 -0.42
N ILE A 8 2.98 -11.37 -1.38
CA ILE A 8 2.85 -10.43 -2.49
C ILE A 8 1.49 -9.72 -2.37
N PRO A 9 1.49 -8.43 -2.02
CA PRO A 9 0.22 -7.70 -1.94
C PRO A 9 -0.29 -7.32 -3.33
N ALA A 10 -1.60 -7.31 -3.47
CA ALA A 10 -2.27 -6.89 -4.69
C ALA A 10 -3.58 -6.21 -4.31
N PHE A 11 -4.01 -5.26 -5.13
CA PHE A 11 -5.32 -4.65 -4.90
C PHE A 11 -6.41 -5.70 -5.11
N ARG A 12 -7.44 -5.62 -4.28
CA ARG A 12 -8.62 -6.44 -4.49
C ARG A 12 -9.28 -6.04 -5.79
N ARG A 13 -9.96 -6.99 -6.42
CA ARG A 13 -10.69 -6.74 -7.65
C ARG A 13 -11.68 -5.59 -7.44
N GLY A 14 -11.65 -4.61 -8.32
CA GLY A 14 -12.51 -3.44 -8.23
C GLY A 14 -11.93 -2.31 -7.39
N TYR A 15 -10.73 -2.48 -6.86
CA TYR A 15 -10.05 -1.45 -6.07
C TYR A 15 -8.84 -0.94 -6.84
N ARG A 16 -8.60 0.37 -6.82
CA ARG A 16 -7.43 0.92 -7.51
C ARG A 16 -7.00 2.23 -6.88
N LEU A 17 -5.72 2.52 -7.03
CA LEU A 17 -5.12 3.80 -6.65
C LEU A 17 -5.34 4.79 -7.80
N GLN A 18 -5.75 6.02 -7.47
CA GLN A 18 -5.97 7.04 -8.48
C GLN A 18 -5.65 8.43 -7.93
N TRP A 19 -5.06 9.27 -8.76
CA TRP A 19 -4.92 10.69 -8.45
C TRP A 19 -6.28 11.37 -8.64
N GLU A 20 -6.68 12.14 -7.64
CA GLU A 20 -7.97 12.82 -7.69
C GLU A 20 -7.72 14.32 -7.61
N ALA A 21 -7.82 15.00 -8.76
CA ALA A 21 -7.48 16.41 -8.86
C ALA A 21 -8.40 17.28 -8.00
N ALA A 22 -9.68 16.94 -7.91
CA ALA A 22 -10.63 17.71 -7.11
C ALA A 22 -10.31 17.67 -5.62
N GLN A 23 -9.64 16.60 -5.17
CA GLN A 23 -9.26 16.45 -3.77
C GLN A 23 -7.79 16.82 -3.53
N ASP A 24 -7.04 17.05 -4.60
CA ASP A 24 -5.60 17.34 -4.56
C ASP A 24 -4.83 16.28 -3.78
N CYS A 25 -5.19 15.02 -3.98
CA CYS A 25 -4.51 13.90 -3.34
C CYS A 25 -4.82 12.60 -4.08
N HIS A 26 -4.06 11.56 -3.76
CA HIS A 26 -4.40 10.23 -4.23
C HIS A 26 -5.52 9.66 -3.38
N VAL A 27 -6.31 8.81 -4.00
CA VAL A 27 -7.40 8.10 -3.32
C VAL A 27 -7.33 6.63 -3.73
N ILE A 28 -7.92 5.77 -2.91
CA ILE A 28 -8.26 4.43 -3.36
C ILE A 28 -9.73 4.42 -3.75
N LEU A 29 -10.00 4.02 -5.00
CA LEU A 29 -11.37 3.92 -5.51
C LEU A 29 -11.87 2.49 -5.36
N TYR A 30 -13.12 2.35 -4.96
CA TYR A 30 -13.77 1.05 -4.84
C TYR A 30 -15.26 1.21 -5.17
N PRO A 31 -16.00 0.09 -5.36
CA PRO A 31 -17.38 0.18 -5.86
C PRO A 31 -18.30 1.08 -5.04
N GLU A 32 -18.10 1.15 -3.72
CA GLU A 32 -18.98 1.93 -2.83
C GLU A 32 -18.51 3.38 -2.64
N GLY A 33 -17.33 3.74 -3.17
CA GLY A 33 -16.85 5.10 -2.97
C GLY A 33 -15.34 5.23 -3.08
N MET A 34 -14.76 6.11 -2.27
CA MET A 34 -13.33 6.32 -2.26
C MET A 34 -12.83 6.72 -0.87
N ALA A 35 -11.55 6.49 -0.62
CA ALA A 35 -10.89 6.93 0.60
C ALA A 35 -9.68 7.76 0.24
N LYS A 36 -9.53 8.92 0.88
CA LYS A 36 -8.38 9.79 0.68
C LYS A 36 -7.15 9.19 1.35
N LEU A 37 -6.01 9.38 0.72
CA LEU A 37 -4.75 8.84 1.22
C LEU A 37 -3.79 9.99 1.53
N ASN A 38 -3.03 9.84 2.61
CA ASN A 38 -1.93 10.75 2.89
C ASN A 38 -0.70 10.34 2.06
N ASP A 39 0.37 11.10 2.18
CA ASP A 39 1.58 10.85 1.38
C ASP A 39 2.21 9.49 1.70
N SER A 40 2.21 9.10 2.95
CA SER A 40 2.78 7.81 3.35
C SER A 40 2.00 6.64 2.76
N ALA A 41 0.67 6.69 2.86
CA ALA A 41 -0.20 5.66 2.30
C ALA A 41 -0.04 5.58 0.78
N THR A 42 0.03 6.74 0.13
CA THR A 42 0.22 6.81 -1.31
C THR A 42 1.54 6.18 -1.74
N ALA A 43 2.63 6.49 -1.02
CA ALA A 43 3.94 5.92 -1.34
C ALA A 43 3.93 4.39 -1.25
N ILE A 44 3.31 3.84 -0.22
CA ILE A 44 3.25 2.39 -0.04
C ILE A 44 2.36 1.75 -1.11
N LEU A 45 1.16 2.27 -1.32
CA LEU A 45 0.22 1.68 -2.27
C LEU A 45 0.69 1.83 -3.72
N SER A 46 1.51 2.84 -4.02
CA SER A 46 2.08 3.01 -5.35
C SER A 46 3.01 1.85 -5.74
N GLU A 47 3.54 1.13 -4.75
CA GLU A 47 4.42 0.00 -5.00
C GLU A 47 3.67 -1.33 -5.07
N VAL A 48 2.36 -1.33 -4.81
CA VAL A 48 1.55 -2.55 -4.85
C VAL A 48 1.15 -2.83 -6.30
N ASP A 49 1.76 -3.83 -6.90
CA ASP A 49 1.53 -4.15 -8.32
C ASP A 49 1.14 -5.63 -8.53
N GLY A 50 1.00 -6.40 -7.47
CA GLY A 50 0.67 -7.82 -7.58
C GLY A 50 1.84 -8.70 -7.95
N ILE A 51 3.05 -8.13 -8.01
CA ILE A 51 4.28 -8.83 -8.42
C ILE A 51 5.33 -8.73 -7.33
N LYS A 52 5.59 -7.52 -6.81
CA LYS A 52 6.59 -7.32 -5.76
C LYS A 52 6.12 -7.90 -4.44
N SER A 53 7.05 -8.52 -3.73
CA SER A 53 6.79 -8.99 -2.36
C SER A 53 6.84 -7.81 -1.38
N VAL A 54 6.34 -8.05 -0.18
CA VAL A 54 6.43 -7.06 0.90
C VAL A 54 7.89 -6.66 1.13
N GLY A 55 8.81 -7.62 1.13
CA GLY A 55 10.23 -7.33 1.31
C GLY A 55 10.78 -6.44 0.23
N GLU A 56 10.38 -6.67 -1.02
CA GLU A 56 10.82 -5.84 -2.15
C GLU A 56 10.24 -4.43 -2.06
N ILE A 57 8.99 -4.30 -1.63
CA ILE A 57 8.37 -2.99 -1.44
C ILE A 57 9.13 -2.22 -0.35
N ILE A 58 9.42 -2.86 0.77
CA ILE A 58 10.17 -2.22 1.84
C ILE A 58 11.54 -1.76 1.34
N ALA A 59 12.26 -2.63 0.61
CA ALA A 59 13.58 -2.28 0.09
C ALA A 59 13.51 -1.09 -0.86
N THR A 60 12.49 -1.06 -1.73
CA THR A 60 12.30 0.06 -2.66
C THR A 60 12.07 1.37 -1.90
N LEU A 61 11.21 1.33 -0.88
CA LEU A 61 10.89 2.53 -0.10
C LEU A 61 12.07 2.97 0.76
N GLU A 62 12.85 2.04 1.29
CA GLU A 62 14.06 2.38 2.04
C GLU A 62 15.07 3.11 1.15
N ALA A 63 15.18 2.70 -0.11
CA ALA A 63 16.06 3.38 -1.06
C ALA A 63 15.57 4.79 -1.39
N ARG A 64 14.24 4.99 -1.45
CA ARG A 64 13.66 6.30 -1.74
C ARG A 64 13.68 7.23 -0.53
N PHE A 65 13.60 6.69 0.67
CA PHE A 65 13.52 7.46 1.90
C PHE A 65 14.57 6.97 2.90
N PRO A 66 15.85 7.20 2.58
CA PRO A 66 16.94 6.61 3.38
C PRO A 66 17.01 7.15 4.82
N ASP A 67 16.41 8.31 5.08
CA ASP A 67 16.42 8.89 6.42
C ASP A 67 15.21 8.50 7.26
N ALA A 68 14.27 7.74 6.70
CA ALA A 68 13.10 7.31 7.45
C ALA A 68 13.46 6.22 8.45
N GLU A 69 13.10 6.44 9.71
CA GLU A 69 13.31 5.46 10.77
C GLU A 69 12.10 4.53 10.85
N GLU A 70 12.36 3.27 11.18
CA GLU A 70 11.30 2.27 11.37
C GLU A 70 10.38 2.10 10.15
N LEU A 71 10.91 2.36 8.96
CA LEU A 71 10.13 2.29 7.73
C LEU A 71 9.50 0.92 7.54
N ALA A 72 10.26 -0.15 7.77
CA ALA A 72 9.74 -1.51 7.59
C ALA A 72 8.53 -1.77 8.49
N ALA A 73 8.61 -1.36 9.76
CA ALA A 73 7.49 -1.52 10.69
C ALA A 73 6.28 -0.71 10.25
N ASP A 74 6.51 0.52 9.79
CA ASP A 74 5.43 1.39 9.32
C ASP A 74 4.73 0.81 8.10
N VAL A 75 5.49 0.26 7.15
CA VAL A 75 4.93 -0.38 5.97
C VAL A 75 4.09 -1.59 6.36
N LEU A 76 4.60 -2.43 7.26
CA LEU A 76 3.85 -3.61 7.70
C LEU A 76 2.56 -3.22 8.40
N ASP A 77 2.61 -2.23 9.30
CA ASP A 77 1.43 -1.76 10.01
C ASP A 77 0.39 -1.23 9.03
N PHE A 78 0.82 -0.44 8.05
CA PHE A 78 -0.09 0.09 7.04
C PHE A 78 -0.73 -1.02 6.23
N LEU A 79 0.06 -2.01 5.79
CA LEU A 79 -0.47 -3.12 4.98
C LEU A 79 -1.46 -3.98 5.76
N VAL A 80 -1.25 -4.17 7.06
CA VAL A 80 -2.22 -4.85 7.90
C VAL A 80 -3.55 -4.09 7.89
N GLN A 81 -3.49 -2.77 8.05
CA GLN A 81 -4.69 -1.94 8.04
C GLN A 81 -5.37 -1.94 6.67
N ALA A 82 -4.58 -1.85 5.59
CA ALA A 82 -5.13 -1.90 4.24
C ALA A 82 -5.84 -3.22 3.97
N CYS A 83 -5.29 -4.32 4.47
CA CYS A 83 -5.94 -5.62 4.36
C CYS A 83 -7.24 -5.66 5.16
N ALA A 84 -7.23 -5.10 6.38
CA ALA A 84 -8.43 -5.04 7.21
C ALA A 84 -9.52 -4.19 6.57
N GLN A 85 -9.14 -3.14 5.83
CA GLN A 85 -10.08 -2.32 5.06
C GLN A 85 -10.54 -3.00 3.77
N LYS A 86 -9.98 -4.17 3.46
CA LYS A 86 -10.27 -4.93 2.25
C LYS A 86 -9.76 -4.26 0.97
N TRP A 87 -8.79 -3.38 1.09
CA TRP A 87 -8.19 -2.72 -0.07
C TRP A 87 -7.23 -3.64 -0.81
N VAL A 88 -6.50 -4.48 -0.08
CA VAL A 88 -5.50 -5.38 -0.64
C VAL A 88 -5.67 -6.80 -0.13
N ILE A 89 -5.16 -7.74 -0.91
CA ILE A 89 -5.03 -9.14 -0.52
C ILE A 89 -3.55 -9.52 -0.62
N PHE A 90 -3.19 -10.63 0.01
CA PHE A 90 -1.82 -11.13 -0.04
C PHE A 90 -1.78 -12.51 -0.68
N ARG A 91 -0.81 -12.68 -1.56
CA ARG A 91 -0.51 -13.97 -2.19
C ARG A 91 0.78 -14.52 -1.60
N GLU A 92 0.91 -15.84 -1.61
CA GLU A 92 2.14 -16.47 -1.16
C GLU A 92 3.14 -16.72 -2.27
#